data_00266379ac8abb220ccbb05037cd4f59
#
_entry.id   00266379ac8abb220ccbb05037cd4f59
#
_cell.length_a   1.000
_cell.length_b   1.000
_cell.length_c   1.000
_cell.angle_alpha   90.00
_cell.angle_beta   90.00
_cell.angle_gamma   90.00
#
_symmetry.space_group_name_H-M   'P 1'
#
loop_
_entity.id
_entity.type
_entity.pdbx_description
1 polymer ?
#
loop_
_entity_poly.entity_id
_entity_poly.type
_entity_poly.pdbx_seq_one_letter_code
_entity_poly.pdbx_strand_id
1 'polypeptide(L)'
;PFTVYGQQRGTTNPDIVATAGDALAAKFADTGYDALLAASAKKWAAYWAEQDVQIESDDSFDQLGMRFALYHLNIMIKRDDDRVGIGAKGMTGEGYKGHSFWDTEMFLMPYYLLTDPAAAKTLLGYRWRSLPGAFKKASENGYQGAMFPWESAWLDDGEVTPLYCGAD
;
A
#
# COMPACT_ATOMS: atom_id res chain seq x y z
N PRO A 1 -2.86 -15.17 -20.70
CA PRO A 1 -2.19 -15.70 -19.50
C PRO A 1 -2.13 -14.63 -18.41
N PHE A 2 -2.31 -15.00 -17.18
CA PHE A 2 -2.11 -14.13 -16.03
C PHE A 2 -1.16 -14.82 -15.06
N THR A 3 -0.41 -14.02 -14.30
CA THR A 3 0.55 -14.52 -13.31
C THR A 3 0.03 -14.16 -11.92
N VAL A 4 0.07 -15.12 -11.01
CA VAL A 4 -0.29 -14.94 -9.62
C VAL A 4 0.99 -15.01 -8.80
N TYR A 5 1.20 -13.99 -7.98
CA TYR A 5 2.24 -14.00 -6.97
C TYR A 5 1.58 -14.19 -5.60
N GLY A 6 2.05 -15.15 -4.86
CA GLY A 6 1.57 -15.41 -3.51
C GLY A 6 2.73 -15.56 -2.54
N GLN A 7 2.55 -15.05 -1.34
CA GLN A 7 3.46 -15.25 -0.23
C GLN A 7 2.66 -15.49 1.03
N GLN A 8 3.07 -16.51 1.80
CA GLN A 8 2.57 -16.72 3.14
C GLN A 8 3.72 -16.62 4.13
N ARG A 9 3.52 -15.80 5.15
CA ARG A 9 4.53 -15.59 6.19
C ARG A 9 4.84 -16.88 6.93
N GLY A 10 6.12 -17.09 7.19
CA GLY A 10 6.60 -18.25 7.95
C GLY A 10 6.60 -19.57 7.19
N THR A 11 6.30 -19.56 5.89
CA THR A 11 6.39 -20.75 5.06
C THR A 11 7.08 -20.49 3.74
N THR A 12 7.91 -21.41 3.32
CA THR A 12 8.46 -21.51 1.96
C THR A 12 7.79 -22.63 1.16
N ASN A 13 6.67 -23.16 1.66
CA ASN A 13 5.99 -24.27 1.01
C ASN A 13 5.37 -23.82 -0.32
N PRO A 14 5.89 -24.29 -1.47
CA PRO A 14 5.38 -23.93 -2.79
C PRO A 14 3.95 -24.42 -3.03
N ASP A 15 3.51 -25.46 -2.35
CA ASP A 15 2.17 -26.03 -2.55
C ASP A 15 1.06 -25.07 -2.07
N ILE A 16 1.34 -24.27 -1.04
CA ILE A 16 0.39 -23.25 -0.57
C ILE A 16 0.20 -22.16 -1.62
N VAL A 17 1.29 -21.73 -2.24
CA VAL A 17 1.27 -20.73 -3.30
C VAL A 17 0.57 -21.27 -4.55
N ALA A 18 0.88 -22.52 -4.92
CA ALA A 18 0.24 -23.20 -6.04
C ALA A 18 -1.28 -23.34 -5.80
N THR A 19 -1.71 -23.81 -4.64
CA THR A 19 -3.13 -23.93 -4.29
C THR A 19 -3.86 -22.58 -4.37
N ALA A 20 -3.27 -21.53 -3.85
CA ALA A 20 -3.84 -20.17 -3.93
C ALA A 20 -3.90 -19.68 -5.38
N GLY A 21 -2.87 -19.97 -6.17
CA GLY A 21 -2.81 -19.67 -7.60
C GLY A 21 -3.90 -20.39 -8.39
N ASP A 22 -4.08 -21.68 -8.14
CA ASP A 22 -5.11 -22.50 -8.79
C ASP A 22 -6.52 -22.03 -8.43
N ALA A 23 -6.76 -21.67 -7.18
CA ALA A 23 -8.04 -21.13 -6.73
C ALA A 23 -8.35 -19.79 -7.42
N LEU A 24 -7.34 -18.92 -7.58
CA LEU A 24 -7.50 -17.67 -8.30
C LEU A 24 -7.69 -17.91 -9.81
N ALA A 25 -6.94 -18.82 -10.39
CA ALA A 25 -7.09 -19.22 -11.78
C ALA A 25 -8.50 -19.75 -12.05
N ALA A 26 -9.01 -20.64 -11.21
CA ALA A 26 -10.37 -21.18 -11.29
C ALA A 26 -11.45 -20.07 -11.21
N LYS A 27 -11.25 -19.10 -10.31
CA LYS A 27 -12.16 -17.96 -10.16
C LYS A 27 -12.28 -17.13 -11.44
N PHE A 28 -11.23 -17.03 -12.24
CA PHE A 28 -11.20 -16.23 -13.45
C PHE A 28 -11.23 -17.05 -14.75
N ALA A 29 -11.23 -18.38 -14.67
CA ALA A 29 -11.19 -19.26 -15.85
C ALA A 29 -12.34 -18.98 -16.83
N ASP A 30 -13.53 -18.75 -16.32
CA ASP A 30 -14.74 -18.48 -17.10
C ASP A 30 -14.98 -16.99 -17.35
N THR A 31 -14.10 -16.12 -16.81
CA THR A 31 -14.20 -14.68 -16.96
C THR A 31 -13.29 -14.23 -18.10
N GLY A 32 -13.83 -13.95 -19.27
CA GLY A 32 -13.04 -13.46 -20.41
C GLY A 32 -12.41 -12.08 -20.12
N TYR A 33 -11.39 -11.73 -20.92
CA TYR A 33 -10.70 -10.44 -20.85
C TYR A 33 -11.66 -9.24 -20.86
N ASP A 34 -12.65 -9.26 -21.78
CA ASP A 34 -13.60 -8.15 -21.94
C ASP A 34 -14.46 -7.94 -20.69
N ALA A 35 -14.85 -9.01 -20.00
CA ALA A 35 -15.60 -8.91 -18.76
C ALA A 35 -14.74 -8.34 -17.63
N LEU A 36 -13.47 -8.72 -17.54
CA LEU A 36 -12.51 -8.15 -16.57
C LEU A 36 -12.25 -6.67 -16.86
N LEU A 37 -12.07 -6.31 -18.13
CA LEU A 37 -11.88 -4.93 -18.55
C LEU A 37 -13.10 -4.08 -18.22
N ALA A 38 -14.30 -4.56 -18.52
CA ALA A 38 -15.55 -3.87 -18.21
C ALA A 38 -15.72 -3.66 -16.69
N ALA A 39 -15.43 -4.69 -15.90
CA ALA A 39 -15.47 -4.59 -14.44
C ALA A 39 -14.48 -3.58 -13.89
N SER A 40 -13.25 -3.55 -14.42
CA SER A 40 -12.24 -2.57 -14.09
C SER A 40 -12.67 -1.14 -14.48
N ALA A 41 -13.13 -0.96 -15.72
CA ALA A 41 -13.61 0.32 -16.23
C ALA A 41 -14.75 0.88 -15.38
N LYS A 42 -15.70 0.03 -14.95
CA LYS A 42 -16.78 0.43 -14.05
C LYS A 42 -16.27 0.96 -12.70
N LYS A 43 -15.27 0.29 -12.11
CA LYS A 43 -14.67 0.75 -10.85
C LYS A 43 -13.95 2.07 -11.02
N TRP A 44 -13.19 2.23 -12.08
CA TRP A 44 -12.50 3.49 -12.38
C TRP A 44 -13.47 4.63 -12.69
N ALA A 45 -14.56 4.36 -13.39
CA ALA A 45 -15.58 5.37 -13.64
C ALA A 45 -16.22 5.87 -12.32
N ALA A 46 -16.50 4.96 -11.39
CA ALA A 46 -17.00 5.34 -10.06
C ALA A 46 -15.97 6.16 -9.27
N TYR A 47 -14.70 5.75 -9.29
CA TYR A 47 -13.63 6.50 -8.65
C TYR A 47 -13.50 7.93 -9.21
N TRP A 48 -13.46 8.07 -10.53
CA TRP A 48 -13.34 9.38 -11.17
C TRP A 48 -14.56 10.27 -10.95
N ALA A 49 -15.76 9.69 -10.82
CA ALA A 49 -16.95 10.46 -10.50
C ALA A 49 -16.90 11.14 -9.12
N GLU A 50 -16.15 10.56 -8.18
CA GLU A 50 -16.04 11.06 -6.80
C GLU A 50 -14.75 11.84 -6.55
N GLN A 51 -13.64 11.46 -7.20
CA GLN A 51 -12.30 11.91 -6.84
C GLN A 51 -11.59 12.72 -7.93
N ASP A 52 -12.23 12.96 -9.07
CA ASP A 52 -11.60 13.73 -10.15
C ASP A 52 -11.44 15.20 -9.74
N VAL A 53 -10.25 15.72 -9.95
CA VAL A 53 -9.97 17.14 -9.81
C VAL A 53 -9.83 17.73 -11.21
N GLN A 54 -10.73 18.62 -11.57
CA GLN A 54 -10.73 19.27 -12.87
C GLN A 54 -9.90 20.56 -12.82
N ILE A 55 -9.00 20.72 -13.76
CA ILE A 55 -8.13 21.87 -13.92
C ILE A 55 -8.52 22.57 -15.22
N GLU A 56 -8.92 23.84 -15.11
CA GLU A 56 -9.10 24.70 -16.26
C GLU A 56 -7.75 25.35 -16.59
N SER A 57 -7.13 24.91 -17.68
CA SER A 57 -5.83 25.37 -18.15
C SER A 57 -5.77 25.31 -19.67
N ASP A 58 -4.98 26.19 -20.26
CA ASP A 58 -4.66 26.16 -21.69
C ASP A 58 -3.71 25.00 -22.03
N ASP A 59 -3.04 24.43 -21.03
CA ASP A 59 -2.18 23.24 -21.17
C ASP A 59 -2.91 21.97 -20.69
N SER A 60 -3.19 21.09 -21.62
CA SER A 60 -3.82 19.79 -21.33
C SER A 60 -2.93 18.88 -20.45
N PHE A 61 -1.63 19.16 -20.36
CA PHE A 61 -0.71 18.41 -19.51
C PHE A 61 -1.01 18.61 -18.04
N ASP A 62 -1.54 19.76 -17.63
CA ASP A 62 -1.90 20.02 -16.22
C ASP A 62 -2.97 19.04 -15.74
N GLN A 63 -4.02 18.86 -16.55
CA GLN A 63 -5.08 17.88 -16.22
C GLN A 63 -4.57 16.45 -16.24
N LEU A 64 -3.71 16.10 -17.20
CA LEU A 64 -3.11 14.77 -17.28
C LEU A 64 -2.22 14.51 -16.06
N GLY A 65 -1.39 15.48 -15.67
CA GLY A 65 -0.52 15.38 -14.50
C GLY A 65 -1.30 15.17 -13.21
N MET A 66 -2.40 15.90 -13.01
CA MET A 66 -3.27 15.73 -11.86
C MET A 66 -3.88 14.32 -11.81
N ARG A 67 -4.48 13.87 -12.91
CA ARG A 67 -5.09 12.53 -12.97
C ARG A 67 -4.06 11.41 -12.82
N PHE A 68 -2.86 11.59 -13.35
CA PHE A 68 -1.76 10.65 -13.15
C PHE A 68 -1.40 10.51 -11.66
N ALA A 69 -1.30 11.61 -10.93
CA ALA A 69 -1.03 11.60 -9.50
C ALA A 69 -2.16 10.92 -8.71
N LEU A 70 -3.41 11.30 -8.96
CA LEU A 70 -4.59 10.69 -8.32
C LEU A 70 -4.70 9.19 -8.60
N TYR A 71 -4.42 8.77 -9.84
CA TYR A 71 -4.37 7.36 -10.22
C TYR A 71 -3.37 6.59 -9.36
N HIS A 72 -2.13 7.11 -9.23
CA HIS A 72 -1.08 6.44 -8.46
C HIS A 72 -1.40 6.42 -6.96
N LEU A 73 -1.94 7.48 -6.39
CA LEU A 73 -2.41 7.49 -5.01
C LEU A 73 -3.48 6.42 -4.78
N ASN A 74 -4.41 6.25 -5.73
CA ASN A 74 -5.46 5.25 -5.60
C ASN A 74 -4.94 3.81 -5.66
N ILE A 75 -3.97 3.49 -6.51
CA ILE A 75 -3.46 2.12 -6.69
C ILE A 75 -2.41 1.71 -5.64
N MET A 76 -1.80 2.67 -4.95
CA MET A 76 -0.74 2.38 -3.97
C MET A 76 -1.26 1.82 -2.65
N ILE A 77 -2.52 2.03 -2.32
CA ILE A 77 -3.07 1.66 -1.03
C ILE A 77 -3.86 0.35 -1.07
N LYS A 78 -3.62 -0.51 -0.09
CA LYS A 78 -4.44 -1.68 0.22
C LYS A 78 -5.47 -1.30 1.28
N ARG A 79 -6.70 -0.99 0.84
CA ARG A 79 -7.76 -0.42 1.71
C ARG A 79 -8.36 -1.39 2.73
N ASP A 80 -8.24 -2.66 2.48
CA ASP A 80 -8.84 -3.74 3.29
C ASP A 80 -7.79 -4.56 4.07
N ASP A 81 -6.56 -4.04 4.18
CA ASP A 81 -5.48 -4.73 4.89
C ASP A 81 -4.59 -3.72 5.64
N ASP A 82 -4.72 -3.68 6.95
CA ASP A 82 -3.94 -2.81 7.84
C ASP A 82 -2.60 -3.43 8.29
N ARG A 83 -2.23 -4.58 7.72
CA ARG A 83 -0.93 -5.22 7.96
C ARG A 83 0.17 -4.66 7.08
N VAL A 84 -0.16 -3.83 6.12
CA VAL A 84 0.77 -3.26 5.16
C VAL A 84 0.58 -1.74 5.08
N GLY A 85 1.69 -1.03 4.96
CA GLY A 85 1.71 0.39 4.61
C GLY A 85 1.85 0.59 3.11
N ILE A 86 2.16 1.81 2.72
CA ILE A 86 2.48 2.14 1.32
C ILE A 86 4.00 2.05 1.15
N GLY A 87 4.45 1.23 0.21
CA GLY A 87 5.86 1.15 -0.17
C GLY A 87 6.31 2.42 -0.91
N ALA A 88 7.59 2.77 -0.80
CA ALA A 88 8.16 3.99 -1.37
C ALA A 88 7.93 4.15 -2.90
N LYS A 89 7.77 3.05 -3.62
CA LYS A 89 7.42 3.01 -5.06
C LYS A 89 6.05 2.37 -5.31
N GLY A 90 5.19 2.39 -4.31
CA GLY A 90 3.92 1.68 -4.35
C GLY A 90 4.14 0.18 -4.55
N MET A 91 3.35 -0.41 -5.45
CA MET A 91 3.42 -1.84 -5.79
C MET A 91 4.10 -2.10 -7.15
N THR A 92 4.70 -1.08 -7.75
CA THR A 92 5.09 -1.11 -9.17
C THR A 92 6.59 -1.27 -9.41
N GLY A 93 7.41 -1.37 -8.36
CA GLY A 93 8.85 -1.49 -8.50
C GLY A 93 9.50 -2.24 -7.35
N GLU A 94 10.69 -2.79 -7.62
CA GLU A 94 11.48 -3.55 -6.63
C GLU A 94 12.28 -2.63 -5.68
N GLY A 95 12.34 -1.34 -5.98
CA GLY A 95 13.03 -0.38 -5.14
C GLY A 95 12.44 -0.33 -3.73
N TYR A 96 13.31 -0.27 -2.73
CA TYR A 96 12.96 -0.31 -1.30
C TYR A 96 12.20 -1.58 -0.88
N LYS A 97 12.17 -2.61 -1.73
CA LYS A 97 11.66 -3.96 -1.41
C LYS A 97 10.21 -3.98 -0.86
N GLY A 98 9.43 -2.96 -1.17
CA GLY A 98 8.07 -2.80 -0.65
C GLY A 98 7.99 -2.37 0.81
N HIS A 99 9.08 -1.94 1.41
CA HIS A 99 9.11 -1.43 2.77
C HIS A 99 8.28 -0.15 2.92
N SER A 100 7.65 0.01 4.07
CA SER A 100 6.86 1.19 4.43
C SER A 100 7.75 2.24 5.07
N PHE A 101 7.52 3.49 4.70
CA PHE A 101 8.24 4.64 5.23
C PHE A 101 7.27 5.60 5.92
N TRP A 102 7.78 6.46 6.80
CA TRP A 102 6.98 7.50 7.44
C TRP A 102 6.51 8.59 6.49
N ASP A 103 7.07 8.63 5.28
CA ASP A 103 6.57 9.45 4.15
C ASP A 103 5.08 9.28 3.93
N THR A 104 4.56 8.08 4.20
CA THR A 104 3.13 7.80 4.16
C THR A 104 2.36 8.75 5.09
N GLU A 105 2.79 8.90 6.34
CA GLU A 105 2.12 9.73 7.33
C GLU A 105 2.34 11.22 7.06
N MET A 106 3.52 11.59 6.59
CA MET A 106 3.88 12.99 6.35
C MET A 106 3.23 13.56 5.07
N PHE A 107 3.25 12.79 3.98
CA PHE A 107 2.94 13.32 2.66
C PHE A 107 1.68 12.72 2.03
N LEU A 108 1.37 11.45 2.29
CA LEU A 108 0.22 10.78 1.70
C LEU A 108 -1.02 10.83 2.60
N MET A 109 -0.84 10.71 3.91
CA MET A 109 -1.94 10.71 4.87
C MET A 109 -2.84 11.95 4.76
N PRO A 110 -2.33 13.19 4.60
CA PRO A 110 -3.18 14.36 4.46
C PRO A 110 -4.18 14.25 3.29
N TYR A 111 -3.76 13.66 2.18
CA TYR A 111 -4.66 13.39 1.06
C TYR A 111 -5.78 12.43 1.45
N TYR A 112 -5.45 11.28 2.02
CA TYR A 112 -6.46 10.28 2.40
C TYR A 112 -7.38 10.76 3.52
N LEU A 113 -6.88 11.54 4.47
CA LEU A 113 -7.73 12.11 5.54
C LEU A 113 -8.86 12.98 4.98
N LEU A 114 -8.61 13.67 3.88
CA LEU A 114 -9.59 14.56 3.26
C LEU A 114 -10.47 13.88 2.22
N THR A 115 -9.96 12.85 1.54
CA THR A 115 -10.65 12.25 0.39
C THR A 115 -11.16 10.83 0.66
N ASP A 116 -10.48 10.06 1.51
CA ASP A 116 -10.81 8.68 1.85
C ASP A 116 -10.42 8.35 3.30
N PRO A 117 -11.20 8.83 4.29
CA PRO A 117 -10.88 8.61 5.72
C PRO A 117 -10.80 7.13 6.11
N ALA A 118 -11.48 6.24 5.38
CA ALA A 118 -11.40 4.80 5.62
C ALA A 118 -10.01 4.27 5.24
N ALA A 119 -9.46 4.72 4.12
CA ALA A 119 -8.09 4.43 3.71
C ALA A 119 -7.07 4.96 4.72
N ALA A 120 -7.24 6.20 5.19
CA ALA A 120 -6.39 6.78 6.23
C ALA A 120 -6.40 5.94 7.52
N LYS A 121 -7.57 5.46 7.94
CA LYS A 121 -7.70 4.57 9.10
C LYS A 121 -6.94 3.26 8.91
N THR A 122 -6.99 2.66 7.73
CA THR A 122 -6.24 1.44 7.41
C THR A 122 -4.74 1.67 7.51
N LEU A 123 -4.23 2.79 6.99
CA LEU A 123 -2.81 3.16 7.10
C LEU A 123 -2.37 3.39 8.56
N LEU A 124 -3.21 4.04 9.36
CA LEU A 124 -2.96 4.17 10.81
C LEU A 124 -2.97 2.81 11.52
N GLY A 125 -3.79 1.88 11.07
CA GLY A 125 -3.82 0.51 11.56
C GLY A 125 -2.46 -0.17 11.45
N TYR A 126 -1.73 0.05 10.36
CA TYR A 126 -0.35 -0.42 10.20
C TYR A 126 0.57 0.08 11.33
N ARG A 127 0.54 1.37 11.64
CA ARG A 127 1.33 1.95 12.74
C ARG A 127 0.86 1.47 14.11
N TRP A 128 -0.44 1.32 14.30
CA TRP A 128 -0.98 0.76 15.53
C TRP A 128 -0.48 -0.66 15.79
N ARG A 129 -0.43 -1.51 14.76
CA ARG A 129 0.10 -2.86 14.88
C ARG A 129 1.60 -2.90 15.16
N SER A 130 2.36 -1.94 14.65
CA SER A 130 3.81 -1.84 14.86
C SER A 130 4.19 -1.13 16.19
N LEU A 131 3.22 -0.64 16.95
CA LEU A 131 3.44 0.11 18.19
C LEU A 131 4.28 -0.67 19.23
N PRO A 132 4.09 -1.99 19.46
CA PRO A 132 4.95 -2.74 20.39
C PRO A 132 6.43 -2.68 20.02
N GLY A 133 6.76 -2.79 18.74
CA GLY A 133 8.15 -2.66 18.27
C GLY A 133 8.69 -1.25 18.41
N ALA A 134 7.86 -0.24 18.21
CA ALA A 134 8.24 1.16 18.41
C ALA A 134 8.57 1.45 19.89
N PHE A 135 7.83 0.88 20.84
CA PHE A 135 8.19 0.96 22.27
C PHE A 135 9.51 0.24 22.58
N LYS A 136 9.68 -0.97 22.03
CA LYS A 136 10.92 -1.73 22.18
C LYS A 136 12.12 -0.93 21.66
N LYS A 137 12.01 -0.36 20.45
CA LYS A 137 13.08 0.44 19.85
C LYS A 137 13.42 1.66 20.71
N ALA A 138 12.42 2.39 21.19
CA ALA A 138 12.66 3.52 22.09
C ALA A 138 13.45 3.10 23.34
N SER A 139 13.04 2.01 23.99
CA SER A 139 13.71 1.47 25.17
C SER A 139 15.17 1.05 24.89
N GLU A 140 15.42 0.36 23.78
CA GLU A 140 16.75 -0.07 23.36
C GLU A 140 17.70 1.11 23.07
N ASN A 141 17.14 2.27 22.71
CA ASN A 141 17.90 3.50 22.46
C ASN A 141 17.92 4.46 23.67
N GLY A 142 17.41 4.03 24.82
CA GLY A 142 17.44 4.82 26.05
C GLY A 142 16.36 5.89 26.16
N TYR A 143 15.33 5.82 25.35
CA TYR A 143 14.20 6.75 25.34
C TYR A 143 12.94 6.15 25.97
N GLN A 144 12.05 7.01 26.42
CA GLN A 144 10.69 6.65 26.82
C GLN A 144 9.73 6.91 25.66
N GLY A 145 8.62 6.15 25.63
CA GLY A 145 7.60 6.29 24.59
C GLY A 145 7.83 5.36 23.40
N ALA A 146 7.40 5.77 22.23
CA ALA A 146 7.46 4.98 21.01
C ALA A 146 8.34 5.68 19.95
N MET A 147 9.28 4.93 19.39
CA MET A 147 10.15 5.39 18.31
C MET A 147 9.80 4.59 17.05
N PHE A 148 8.98 5.20 16.18
CA PHE A 148 8.66 4.59 14.90
C PHE A 148 9.85 4.74 13.95
N PRO A 149 10.23 3.67 13.24
CA PRO A 149 11.37 3.73 12.34
C PRO A 149 11.03 4.53 11.07
N TRP A 150 12.04 5.11 10.48
CA TRP A 150 11.94 5.70 9.15
C TRP A 150 11.50 4.69 8.10
N GLU A 151 11.99 3.46 8.19
CA GLU A 151 11.69 2.35 7.29
C GLU A 151 11.28 1.11 8.08
N SER A 152 10.22 0.43 7.68
CA SER A 152 9.73 -0.79 8.33
C SER A 152 9.19 -1.81 7.34
N ALA A 153 9.33 -3.09 7.67
CA ALA A 153 8.91 -4.19 6.79
C ALA A 153 7.97 -5.20 7.45
N TRP A 154 8.02 -5.32 8.77
CA TRP A 154 7.33 -6.37 9.50
C TRP A 154 6.41 -5.80 10.57
N LEU A 155 5.44 -6.61 10.98
CA LEU A 155 4.45 -6.19 11.95
C LEU A 155 4.57 -6.87 13.32
N ASP A 156 4.93 -8.16 13.39
CA ASP A 156 4.68 -8.94 14.60
C ASP A 156 5.46 -8.46 15.80
N ASP A 157 6.73 -8.18 15.66
CA ASP A 157 7.54 -7.57 16.72
C ASP A 157 7.69 -6.07 16.52
N GLY A 158 6.92 -5.51 15.56
CA GLY A 158 7.19 -4.18 15.07
C GLY A 158 8.60 -4.13 14.55
N GLU A 159 8.98 -5.05 13.65
CA GLU A 159 10.31 -5.05 13.07
C GLU A 159 10.62 -3.66 12.56
N VAL A 160 11.72 -3.18 12.99
CA VAL A 160 12.23 -1.87 12.67
C VAL A 160 13.50 -2.04 11.87
N THR A 161 13.74 -1.12 10.99
CA THR A 161 14.95 -1.09 10.18
C THR A 161 16.18 -1.04 11.07
N PRO A 162 17.25 -1.74 10.72
CA PRO A 162 18.51 -1.66 11.46
C PRO A 162 19.01 -0.22 11.62
N LEU A 163 19.61 0.09 12.75
CA LEU A 163 20.06 1.44 13.12
C LEU A 163 20.93 2.15 12.06
N TYR A 164 21.63 1.40 11.23
CA TYR A 164 22.48 1.98 10.18
C TYR A 164 21.71 2.44 8.94
N CYS A 165 20.41 2.21 8.89
CA CYS A 165 19.57 2.53 7.71
C CYS A 165 18.97 3.93 7.76
N GLY A 166 19.38 4.78 8.67
CA GLY A 166 18.94 6.15 8.67
C GLY A 166 18.47 6.66 10.02
N ALA A 167 18.09 7.91 10.02
CA ALA A 167 17.59 8.60 11.20
C ALA A 167 16.26 7.98 11.64
N ASP A 168 16.21 7.62 12.86
CA ASP A 168 15.00 7.23 13.55
C ASP A 168 14.54 8.36 14.46
#